data_3c9ae327030b43324b8d537b08d9ed8c
#
_entry.id   3c9ae327030b43324b8d537b08d9ed8c
#
_cell.length_a   1.000
_cell.length_b   1.000
_cell.length_c   1.000
_cell.angle_alpha   90.00
_cell.angle_beta   90.00
_cell.angle_gamma   90.00
#
_symmetry.space_group_name_H-M   'P 1'
#
loop_
_entity.id
_entity.type
_entity.pdbx_description
1 polymer ?
#
loop_
_entity_poly.entity_id
_entity_poly.type
_entity_poly.pdbx_seq_one_letter_code
_entity_poly.pdbx_strand_id
1 'polypeptide(L)'
;MKELTTEEQYEYFEETFNKFNTTLLNQSDDDIEYIIFEDIIDNVVSFLHTIVIDKLLEEKYINKEVYDLCCDFRKQFLELEEKSLKSATEVRKSKEWLDLMKLTDEIKNKL
;
A
#
# COMPACT_ATOMS: atom_id res chain seq x y z
N MET A 1 0.17 11.18 -24.42
CA MET A 1 -0.20 10.90 -23.02
C MET A 1 0.77 11.61 -22.09
N LYS A 2 0.25 12.34 -21.16
CA LYS A 2 1.10 13.10 -20.22
C LYS A 2 1.65 12.18 -19.14
N GLU A 3 2.95 12.19 -18.93
CA GLU A 3 3.57 11.47 -17.83
C GLU A 3 3.27 12.17 -16.51
N LEU A 4 3.10 11.38 -15.45
CA LEU A 4 2.94 11.92 -14.12
C LEU A 4 4.26 12.53 -13.63
N THR A 5 4.17 13.68 -12.96
CA THR A 5 5.33 14.26 -12.28
C THR A 5 5.68 13.41 -11.06
N THR A 6 6.88 13.59 -10.52
CA THR A 6 7.30 12.90 -9.30
C THR A 6 6.38 13.26 -8.14
N GLU A 7 5.95 14.51 -8.04
CA GLU A 7 5.02 14.96 -7.02
C GLU A 7 3.67 14.24 -7.12
N GLU A 8 3.14 14.10 -8.35
CA GLU A 8 1.89 13.37 -8.58
C GLU A 8 2.05 11.89 -8.23
N GLN A 9 3.18 11.29 -8.58
CA GLN A 9 3.47 9.90 -8.20
C GLN A 9 3.53 9.73 -6.67
N TYR A 10 4.11 10.70 -5.98
CA TYR A 10 4.15 10.69 -4.53
C TYR A 10 2.76 10.81 -3.90
N GLU A 11 1.88 11.60 -4.48
CA GLU A 11 0.49 11.70 -4.01
C GLU A 11 -0.22 10.35 -4.08
N TYR A 12 -0.09 9.62 -5.18
CA TYR A 12 -0.66 8.28 -5.30
C TYR A 12 0.00 7.27 -4.35
N PHE A 13 1.30 7.42 -4.17
CA PHE A 13 2.04 6.62 -3.20
C PHE A 13 1.49 6.82 -1.78
N GLU A 14 1.32 8.07 -1.35
CA GLU A 14 0.75 8.39 -0.05
C GLU A 14 -0.69 7.90 0.11
N GLU A 15 -1.48 8.02 -0.96
CA GLU A 15 -2.88 7.58 -0.96
C GLU A 15 -3.00 6.11 -0.57
N THR A 16 -2.06 5.29 -1.02
CA THR A 16 -2.03 3.86 -0.68
C THR A 16 -2.06 3.66 0.83
N PHE A 17 -1.20 4.38 1.54
CA PHE A 17 -1.08 4.22 3.00
C PHE A 17 -2.18 4.95 3.77
N ASN A 18 -2.78 5.96 3.17
CA ASN A 18 -3.94 6.65 3.77
C ASN A 18 -5.20 5.79 3.72
N LYS A 19 -5.32 4.94 2.71
CA LYS A 19 -6.48 4.06 2.56
C LYS A 19 -6.28 2.68 3.16
N PHE A 20 -5.07 2.13 3.06
CA PHE A 20 -4.76 0.79 3.57
C PHE A 20 -3.92 0.89 4.84
N ASN A 21 -4.59 0.86 5.99
CA ASN A 21 -3.95 0.88 7.31
C ASN A 21 -4.93 0.24 8.32
N THR A 22 -4.58 0.25 9.60
CA THR A 22 -5.40 -0.42 10.62
C THR A 22 -6.81 0.16 10.74
N THR A 23 -7.01 1.43 10.37
CA THR A 23 -8.35 2.04 10.41
C THR A 23 -9.30 1.47 9.36
N LEU A 24 -8.76 0.79 8.34
CA LEU A 24 -9.58 0.14 7.32
C LEU A 24 -10.55 -0.87 7.93
N LEU A 25 -10.15 -1.53 9.02
CA LEU A 25 -10.99 -2.51 9.69
C LEU A 25 -12.26 -1.91 10.30
N ASN A 26 -12.35 -0.58 10.40
CA ASN A 26 -13.55 0.13 10.86
C ASN A 26 -14.57 0.36 9.75
N GLN A 27 -14.21 0.03 8.50
CA GLN A 27 -15.10 0.22 7.35
C GLN A 27 -16.05 -0.98 7.19
N SER A 28 -17.05 -0.81 6.32
CA SER A 28 -17.94 -1.91 5.97
C SER A 28 -17.20 -3.02 5.22
N ASP A 29 -17.79 -4.21 5.18
CA ASP A 29 -17.20 -5.33 4.44
C ASP A 29 -17.03 -5.00 2.95
N ASP A 30 -18.04 -4.35 2.34
CA ASP A 30 -17.96 -3.97 0.94
C ASP A 30 -16.83 -2.97 0.69
N ASP A 31 -16.64 -2.01 1.59
CA ASP A 31 -15.56 -1.03 1.47
C ASP A 31 -14.19 -1.67 1.63
N ILE A 32 -14.05 -2.60 2.58
CA ILE A 32 -12.78 -3.34 2.77
C ILE A 32 -12.42 -4.09 1.49
N GLU A 33 -13.38 -4.82 0.92
CA GLU A 33 -13.14 -5.58 -0.31
C GLU A 33 -12.79 -4.69 -1.48
N TYR A 34 -13.52 -3.60 -1.66
CA TYR A 34 -13.27 -2.67 -2.74
C TYR A 34 -11.88 -2.02 -2.61
N ILE A 35 -11.56 -1.51 -1.42
CA ILE A 35 -10.30 -0.80 -1.19
C ILE A 35 -9.11 -1.71 -1.44
N ILE A 36 -9.12 -2.92 -0.89
CA ILE A 36 -7.97 -3.83 -1.00
C ILE A 36 -7.84 -4.41 -2.41
N PHE A 37 -8.94 -4.94 -2.96
CA PHE A 37 -8.87 -5.79 -4.13
C PHE A 37 -9.18 -5.09 -5.46
N GLU A 38 -9.66 -3.87 -5.43
CA GLU A 38 -9.98 -3.12 -6.64
C GLU A 38 -9.30 -1.74 -6.71
N ASP A 39 -9.16 -1.06 -5.58
CA ASP A 39 -8.61 0.30 -5.55
C ASP A 39 -7.11 0.31 -5.28
N ILE A 40 -6.70 -0.14 -4.10
CA ILE A 40 -5.30 -0.08 -3.65
C ILE A 40 -4.38 -0.98 -4.46
N ILE A 41 -4.87 -2.10 -4.94
CA ILE A 41 -4.04 -3.04 -5.71
C ILE A 41 -3.36 -2.35 -6.90
N ASP A 42 -4.07 -1.47 -7.59
CA ASP A 42 -3.49 -0.74 -8.72
C ASP A 42 -2.36 0.19 -8.25
N ASN A 43 -2.54 0.86 -7.11
CA ASN A 43 -1.51 1.72 -6.55
C ASN A 43 -0.27 0.92 -6.12
N VAL A 44 -0.47 -0.24 -5.51
CA VAL A 44 0.64 -1.10 -5.08
C VAL A 44 1.44 -1.59 -6.29
N VAL A 45 0.75 -2.02 -7.33
CA VAL A 45 1.41 -2.49 -8.56
C VAL A 45 2.18 -1.36 -9.25
N SER A 46 1.58 -0.17 -9.35
CA SER A 46 2.12 0.93 -10.15
C SER A 46 3.01 1.89 -9.35
N PHE A 47 2.52 2.38 -8.22
CA PHE A 47 3.18 3.48 -7.49
C PHE A 47 4.12 3.03 -6.38
N LEU A 48 4.09 1.75 -6.02
CA LEU A 48 5.09 1.13 -5.16
C LEU A 48 6.08 0.26 -5.95
N HIS A 49 5.98 0.26 -7.27
CA HIS A 49 6.96 -0.42 -8.12
C HIS A 49 8.35 0.19 -7.90
N THR A 50 9.41 -0.63 -7.99
CA THR A 50 10.77 -0.18 -7.73
C THR A 50 11.16 1.03 -8.56
N ILE A 51 10.73 1.11 -9.83
CA ILE A 51 11.04 2.26 -10.69
C ILE A 51 10.52 3.56 -10.08
N VAL A 52 9.32 3.55 -9.50
CA VAL A 52 8.72 4.73 -8.88
C VAL A 52 9.39 5.04 -7.54
N ILE A 53 9.53 4.05 -6.66
CA ILE A 53 10.11 4.29 -5.34
C ILE A 53 11.60 4.62 -5.40
N ASP A 54 12.33 4.10 -6.39
CA ASP A 54 13.71 4.52 -6.66
C ASP A 54 13.77 6.02 -6.96
N LYS A 55 12.85 6.51 -7.78
CA LYS A 55 12.77 7.92 -8.13
C LYS A 55 12.40 8.77 -6.92
N LEU A 56 11.44 8.30 -6.11
CA LEU A 56 11.06 9.00 -4.87
C LEU A 56 12.24 9.10 -3.90
N LEU A 57 13.02 8.04 -3.79
CA LEU A 57 14.23 8.05 -2.97
C LEU A 57 15.27 9.03 -3.53
N GLU A 58 15.53 8.97 -4.82
CA GLU A 58 16.50 9.83 -5.49
C GLU A 58 16.16 11.30 -5.35
N GLU A 59 14.89 11.65 -5.50
CA GLU A 59 14.41 13.03 -5.38
C GLU A 59 14.06 13.42 -3.94
N LYS A 60 14.37 12.56 -2.97
CA LYS A 60 14.27 12.82 -1.52
C LYS A 60 12.86 13.00 -0.98
N TYR A 61 11.85 12.45 -1.67
CA TYR A 61 10.50 12.36 -1.13
C TYR A 61 10.41 11.33 0.00
N ILE A 62 11.24 10.28 -0.06
CA ILE A 62 11.33 9.26 0.98
C ILE A 62 12.81 9.02 1.31
N ASN A 63 13.08 8.46 2.48
CA ASN A 63 14.43 8.06 2.86
C ASN A 63 14.66 6.55 2.63
N LYS A 64 15.88 6.08 2.85
CA LYS A 64 16.23 4.67 2.62
C LYS A 64 15.43 3.72 3.52
N GLU A 65 15.15 4.11 4.75
CA GLU A 65 14.36 3.30 5.67
C GLU A 65 12.95 3.07 5.12
N VAL A 66 12.28 4.15 4.67
CA VAL A 66 10.95 4.06 4.06
C VAL A 66 11.01 3.24 2.78
N TYR A 67 12.03 3.44 1.97
CA TYR A 67 12.23 2.67 0.75
C TYR A 67 12.26 1.16 1.03
N ASP A 68 13.06 0.73 2.00
CA ASP A 68 13.18 -0.68 2.34
C ASP A 68 11.85 -1.25 2.86
N LEU A 69 11.15 -0.50 3.70
CA LEU A 69 9.84 -0.91 4.22
C LEU A 69 8.80 -1.03 3.09
N CYS A 70 8.86 -0.14 2.11
CA CYS A 70 7.94 -0.19 0.97
C CYS A 70 8.21 -1.40 0.07
N CYS A 71 9.46 -1.80 -0.11
CA CYS A 71 9.79 -3.01 -0.85
C CYS A 71 9.18 -4.24 -0.15
N ASP A 72 9.33 -4.34 1.16
CA ASP A 72 8.74 -5.42 1.96
C ASP A 72 7.23 -5.41 1.89
N PHE A 73 6.63 -4.22 2.05
CA PHE A 73 5.17 -4.05 1.98
C PHE A 73 4.63 -4.55 0.64
N ARG A 74 5.22 -4.10 -0.44
CA ARG A 74 4.77 -4.47 -1.79
C ARG A 74 4.80 -5.97 -1.98
N LYS A 75 5.90 -6.60 -1.62
CA LYS A 75 6.06 -8.04 -1.74
C LYS A 75 4.99 -8.79 -0.95
N GLN A 76 4.82 -8.43 0.32
CA GLN A 76 3.85 -9.08 1.20
C GLN A 76 2.42 -8.87 0.71
N PHE A 77 2.09 -7.64 0.30
CA PHE A 77 0.75 -7.32 -0.19
C PHE A 77 0.39 -8.16 -1.42
N LEU A 78 1.28 -8.21 -2.40
CA LEU A 78 1.01 -8.94 -3.65
C LEU A 78 0.90 -10.45 -3.39
N GLU A 79 1.72 -11.00 -2.50
CA GLU A 79 1.62 -12.41 -2.13
C GLU A 79 0.31 -12.73 -1.43
N LEU A 80 -0.11 -11.89 -0.48
CA LEU A 80 -1.38 -12.09 0.22
C LEU A 80 -2.58 -11.94 -0.72
N GLU A 81 -2.55 -10.92 -1.59
CA GLU A 81 -3.64 -10.68 -2.54
C GLU A 81 -3.82 -11.86 -3.48
N GLU A 82 -2.72 -12.41 -3.98
CA GLU A 82 -2.75 -13.56 -4.88
C GLU A 82 -3.38 -14.79 -4.24
N LYS A 83 -3.11 -15.02 -2.95
CA LYS A 83 -3.62 -16.17 -2.20
C LYS A 83 -5.00 -15.95 -1.62
N SER A 84 -5.48 -14.71 -1.63
CA SER A 84 -6.69 -14.32 -0.92
C SER A 84 -7.95 -14.86 -1.59
N LEU A 85 -8.95 -15.16 -0.75
CA LEU A 85 -10.32 -15.44 -1.20
C LEU A 85 -11.06 -14.14 -1.53
N LYS A 86 -10.40 -12.99 -1.35
CA LYS A 86 -10.93 -11.64 -1.63
C LYS A 86 -12.20 -11.32 -0.85
N SER A 87 -12.26 -11.77 0.38
CA SER A 87 -13.38 -11.62 1.28
C SER A 87 -13.01 -10.77 2.48
N ALA A 88 -13.89 -9.84 2.87
CA ALA A 88 -13.69 -9.04 4.07
C ALA A 88 -13.61 -9.90 5.32
N THR A 89 -14.37 -11.00 5.38
CA THR A 89 -14.31 -11.93 6.51
C THR A 89 -12.91 -12.50 6.69
N GLU A 90 -12.28 -12.90 5.59
CA GLU A 90 -10.89 -13.38 5.62
C GLU A 90 -9.94 -12.30 6.12
N VAL A 91 -10.06 -11.08 5.56
CA VAL A 91 -9.19 -9.96 5.94
C VAL A 91 -9.31 -9.67 7.43
N ARG A 92 -10.53 -9.65 7.97
CA ARG A 92 -10.78 -9.37 9.40
C ARG A 92 -10.19 -10.41 10.33
N LYS A 93 -10.10 -11.66 9.89
CA LYS A 93 -9.60 -12.78 10.71
C LYS A 93 -8.12 -13.07 10.50
N SER A 94 -7.52 -12.54 9.46
CA SER A 94 -6.14 -12.86 9.09
C SER A 94 -5.14 -12.04 9.88
N LYS A 95 -4.26 -12.74 10.60
CA LYS A 95 -3.13 -12.09 11.26
C LYS A 95 -2.20 -11.46 10.22
N GLU A 96 -2.01 -12.09 9.07
CA GLU A 96 -1.12 -11.61 8.02
C GLU A 96 -1.60 -10.28 7.44
N TRP A 97 -2.90 -10.13 7.20
CA TRP A 97 -3.46 -8.85 6.75
C TRP A 97 -3.31 -7.78 7.83
N LEU A 98 -3.55 -8.14 9.09
CA LEU A 98 -3.40 -7.19 10.20
C LEU A 98 -1.95 -6.74 10.35
N ASP A 99 -1.00 -7.67 10.28
CA ASP A 99 0.43 -7.34 10.36
C ASP A 99 0.85 -6.41 9.22
N LEU A 100 0.30 -6.64 8.02
CA LEU A 100 0.56 -5.78 6.87
C LEU A 100 0.00 -4.38 7.07
N MET A 101 -1.19 -4.26 7.66
CA MET A 101 -1.79 -2.96 8.00
C MET A 101 -0.95 -2.23 9.06
N LYS A 102 -0.40 -2.95 10.03
CA LYS A 102 0.51 -2.36 11.03
C LYS A 102 1.80 -1.87 10.40
N LEU A 103 2.32 -2.61 9.42
CA LEU A 103 3.48 -2.15 8.65
C LEU A 103 3.16 -0.85 7.92
N THR A 104 1.96 -0.75 7.37
CA THR A 104 1.48 0.49 6.73
C THR A 104 1.46 1.65 7.72
N ASP A 105 0.96 1.43 8.93
CA ASP A 105 0.96 2.47 9.97
C ASP A 105 2.38 2.93 10.29
N GLU A 106 3.33 2.00 10.35
CA GLU A 106 4.74 2.32 10.59
C GLU A 106 5.31 3.17 9.44
N ILE A 107 5.06 2.78 8.20
CA ILE A 107 5.51 3.54 7.02
C ILE A 107 4.92 4.96 7.06
N LYS A 108 3.63 5.06 7.30
CA LYS A 108 2.90 6.33 7.33
C LYS A 108 3.48 7.29 8.38
N ASN A 109 3.84 6.76 9.55
CA ASN A 109 4.44 7.56 10.61
C ASN A 109 5.83 8.10 10.27
N LYS A 110 6.49 7.54 9.26
CA LYS A 110 7.82 7.95 8.82
C LYS A 110 7.80 8.86 7.59
N LEU A 111 6.63 9.09 7.02
CA LEU A 111 6.47 9.98 5.85
C LEU A 111 6.44 11.46 6.23
#